data_fbb39defc03ebe07f973c5db78961f02
#
_entry.id   fbb39defc03ebe07f973c5db78961f02
#
_cell.length_a   1.000
_cell.length_b   1.000
_cell.length_c   1.000
_cell.angle_alpha   90.00
_cell.angle_beta   90.00
_cell.angle_gamma   90.00
#
_symmetry.space_group_name_H-M   'P 1'
#
loop_
_entity.id
_entity.type
_entity.pdbx_description
1 polymer ?
#
loop_
_entity_poly.entity_id
_entity_poly.type
_entity_poly.pdbx_seq_one_letter_code
_entity_poly.pdbx_strand_id
1 'polypeptide(L)'
;DICIRLKDPKRKEDKIMSIRIGILGYGNLGRGVECAVKHNPDMELKAVFTRRDPSSLSLLTEGVKVYSVNDILTMKDEIDVMIICGGSATDLPKQTPEMAKYFNVIDSFDTHAKIPEYFAAMDNASKKGNKISIISVGWDPGMFSLNRLYAESILVQGSTYTFWGKGVSQGHSDAIRRIEGVKNAIQYTVPIEDAVEQVRSGSEPELTTRQKHLRECYVVPEEGADKAAIETAIKTMPNYFSDYDTTVTFITEEELKAHHSKMPHGGFVIRTGETGCEGNKHVIEYSLKLDSNPEFTGSALVAYARGIYCLAKHGGTGRYTVFDIPPAWISTHSAEELLVHSLQSYTILKRITSDHPFLNLQYR
;
A
#
# COMPACT_ATOMS: atom_id res chain seq x y z
N ASP A 1 4.16 -7.05 -25.39
CA ASP A 1 3.74 -8.45 -25.71
C ASP A 1 4.28 -9.52 -24.75
N ILE A 2 5.44 -9.33 -24.10
CA ILE A 2 6.06 -10.36 -23.24
C ILE A 2 5.40 -10.41 -21.86
N CYS A 3 4.99 -9.29 -21.29
CA CYS A 3 4.33 -9.26 -19.98
C CYS A 3 2.87 -9.72 -20.02
N ILE A 4 2.24 -9.65 -21.19
CA ILE A 4 0.86 -10.12 -21.40
C ILE A 4 0.83 -11.61 -21.74
N ARG A 5 1.98 -12.22 -22.13
CA ARG A 5 2.11 -13.63 -22.55
C ARG A 5 2.76 -14.53 -21.50
N LEU A 6 2.36 -14.42 -20.24
CA LEU A 6 2.71 -15.45 -19.24
C LEU A 6 1.96 -16.79 -19.50
N LYS A 7 1.00 -16.79 -20.43
CA LYS A 7 0.34 -18.01 -20.94
C LYS A 7 0.23 -17.94 -22.46
N ASP A 8 1.15 -18.56 -23.19
CA ASP A 8 0.91 -18.94 -24.57
C ASP A 8 0.18 -20.29 -24.57
N PRO A 9 -1.10 -20.37 -24.93
CA PRO A 9 -1.87 -21.61 -24.87
C PRO A 9 -1.40 -22.67 -25.89
N LYS A 10 -0.44 -22.36 -26.78
CA LYS A 10 0.10 -23.27 -27.78
C LYS A 10 1.46 -23.84 -27.42
N ARG A 11 2.13 -23.38 -26.35
CA ARG A 11 3.36 -24.01 -25.85
C ARG A 11 3.02 -25.04 -24.78
N LYS A 12 3.01 -26.28 -25.14
CA LYS A 12 3.08 -27.42 -24.22
C LYS A 12 4.37 -27.28 -23.40
N GLU A 13 4.23 -27.18 -22.08
CA GLU A 13 5.31 -27.40 -21.08
C GLU A 13 6.47 -26.38 -21.02
N ASP A 14 6.29 -25.09 -21.32
CA ASP A 14 7.20 -24.09 -20.77
C ASP A 14 6.88 -23.91 -19.29
N LYS A 15 7.82 -24.33 -18.44
CA LYS A 15 7.83 -24.05 -16.99
C LYS A 15 7.53 -22.56 -16.84
N ILE A 16 6.36 -22.21 -16.28
CA ILE A 16 6.00 -20.80 -16.02
C ILE A 16 7.15 -20.22 -15.21
N MET A 17 7.90 -19.28 -15.78
CA MET A 17 8.99 -18.64 -15.07
C MET A 17 8.37 -17.74 -14.02
N SER A 18 8.36 -18.19 -12.78
CA SER A 18 7.88 -17.43 -11.64
C SER A 18 8.74 -16.18 -11.42
N ILE A 19 8.13 -15.05 -11.11
CA ILE A 19 8.84 -13.83 -10.70
C ILE A 19 9.45 -14.10 -9.33
N ARG A 20 10.78 -13.96 -9.23
CA ARG A 20 11.55 -14.28 -8.03
C ARG A 20 11.57 -13.07 -7.09
N ILE A 21 10.90 -13.19 -5.95
CA ILE A 21 10.71 -12.12 -4.97
C ILE A 21 11.70 -12.29 -3.80
N GLY A 22 12.37 -11.21 -3.43
CA GLY A 22 13.07 -11.07 -2.15
C GLY A 22 12.34 -10.09 -1.24
N ILE A 23 12.38 -10.32 0.07
CA ILE A 23 11.80 -9.42 1.08
C ILE A 23 12.94 -8.91 1.96
N LEU A 24 13.09 -7.58 2.06
CA LEU A 24 13.99 -6.95 3.03
C LEU A 24 13.18 -6.34 4.18
N GLY A 25 13.31 -6.94 5.38
CA GLY A 25 12.54 -6.60 6.57
C GLY A 25 11.32 -7.49 6.76
N TYR A 26 11.23 -8.12 7.94
CA TYR A 26 10.16 -9.08 8.25
C TYR A 26 9.43 -8.69 9.53
N GLY A 27 8.72 -7.54 9.44
CA GLY A 27 7.71 -7.08 10.40
C GLY A 27 6.30 -7.41 9.89
N ASN A 28 5.29 -6.65 10.32
CA ASN A 28 3.91 -6.86 9.89
C ASN A 28 3.76 -6.74 8.37
N LEU A 29 4.42 -5.76 7.75
CA LEU A 29 4.40 -5.58 6.30
C LEU A 29 5.09 -6.74 5.57
N GLY A 30 6.29 -7.16 6.01
CA GLY A 30 7.02 -8.28 5.39
C GLY A 30 6.23 -9.59 5.44
N ARG A 31 5.53 -9.85 6.55
CA ARG A 31 4.60 -10.99 6.67
C ARG A 31 3.42 -10.85 5.72
N GLY A 32 2.86 -9.65 5.59
CA GLY A 32 1.79 -9.37 4.62
C GLY A 32 2.25 -9.60 3.17
N VAL A 33 3.47 -9.18 2.82
CA VAL A 33 4.08 -9.45 1.51
C VAL A 33 4.26 -10.95 1.27
N GLU A 34 4.76 -11.71 2.25
CA GLU A 34 4.88 -13.16 2.14
C GLU A 34 3.53 -13.82 1.87
N CYS A 35 2.48 -13.45 2.63
CA CYS A 35 1.12 -13.96 2.40
C CYS A 35 0.63 -13.62 0.98
N ALA A 36 0.88 -12.39 0.53
CA ALA A 36 0.48 -11.96 -0.81
C ALA A 36 1.20 -12.75 -1.91
N VAL A 37 2.51 -12.98 -1.77
CA VAL A 37 3.27 -13.81 -2.74
C VAL A 37 2.68 -15.22 -2.83
N LYS A 38 2.31 -15.85 -1.71
CA LYS A 38 1.67 -17.18 -1.69
C LYS A 38 0.36 -17.24 -2.48
N HIS A 39 -0.37 -16.12 -2.56
CA HIS A 39 -1.63 -16.03 -3.31
C HIS A 39 -1.43 -15.68 -4.80
N ASN A 40 -0.20 -15.42 -5.23
CA ASN A 40 0.13 -15.07 -6.61
C ASN A 40 0.89 -16.21 -7.29
N PRO A 41 0.23 -17.04 -8.13
CA PRO A 41 0.81 -18.28 -8.69
C PRO A 41 1.95 -18.04 -9.68
N ASP A 42 2.11 -16.82 -10.16
CA ASP A 42 3.18 -16.37 -11.05
C ASP A 42 4.41 -15.83 -10.31
N MET A 43 4.44 -15.98 -8.98
CA MET A 43 5.52 -15.48 -8.11
C MET A 43 6.04 -16.57 -7.18
N GLU A 44 7.32 -16.47 -6.82
CA GLU A 44 7.93 -17.31 -5.80
C GLU A 44 8.77 -16.47 -4.83
N LEU A 45 8.65 -16.74 -3.54
CA LEU A 45 9.52 -16.13 -2.53
C LEU A 45 10.86 -16.88 -2.51
N LYS A 46 11.93 -16.16 -2.80
CA LYS A 46 13.30 -16.73 -2.82
C LYS A 46 14.02 -16.61 -1.48
N ALA A 47 13.90 -15.45 -0.85
CA ALA A 47 14.61 -15.15 0.38
C ALA A 47 13.94 -14.04 1.18
N VAL A 48 14.15 -14.08 2.50
CA VAL A 48 13.83 -13.00 3.43
C VAL A 48 15.12 -12.54 4.08
N PHE A 49 15.34 -11.23 4.13
CA PHE A 49 16.51 -10.61 4.74
C PHE A 49 16.15 -9.80 5.98
N THR A 50 16.93 -9.95 7.04
CA THR A 50 16.65 -9.32 8.32
C THR A 50 17.92 -8.80 9.00
N ARG A 51 17.74 -7.75 9.82
CA ARG A 51 18.80 -7.26 10.76
C ARG A 51 18.81 -8.05 12.08
N ARG A 52 17.71 -8.76 12.37
CA ARG A 52 17.61 -9.65 13.53
C ARG A 52 18.38 -10.94 13.26
N ASP A 53 18.60 -11.76 14.29
CA ASP A 53 19.08 -13.12 14.08
C ASP A 53 18.14 -13.88 13.14
N PRO A 54 18.60 -14.37 11.98
CA PRO A 54 17.79 -15.13 11.04
C PRO A 54 17.07 -16.33 11.68
N SER A 55 17.71 -16.99 12.65
CA SER A 55 17.14 -18.15 13.35
C SER A 55 15.93 -17.80 14.23
N SER A 56 15.78 -16.52 14.60
CA SER A 56 14.66 -16.04 15.41
C SER A 56 13.36 -15.84 14.62
N LEU A 57 13.39 -15.99 13.29
CA LEU A 57 12.24 -15.77 12.42
C LEU A 57 11.67 -17.10 11.93
N SER A 58 10.36 -17.22 12.01
CA SER A 58 9.58 -18.31 11.43
C SER A 58 8.77 -17.76 10.25
N LEU A 59 9.03 -18.28 9.06
CA LEU A 59 8.29 -17.96 7.83
C LEU A 59 7.04 -18.82 7.70
N LEU A 60 6.07 -18.35 6.94
CA LEU A 60 4.85 -19.08 6.58
C LEU A 60 5.05 -19.96 5.33
N THR A 61 6.12 -19.71 4.58
CA THR A 61 6.46 -20.42 3.35
C THR A 61 7.56 -21.43 3.63
N GLU A 62 7.23 -22.71 3.46
CA GLU A 62 8.19 -23.80 3.67
C GLU A 62 9.33 -23.74 2.64
N GLY A 63 10.53 -24.14 3.07
CA GLY A 63 11.71 -24.22 2.21
C GLY A 63 12.40 -22.89 1.90
N VAL A 64 11.80 -21.75 2.24
CA VAL A 64 12.42 -20.43 2.07
C VAL A 64 13.36 -20.15 3.25
N LYS A 65 14.56 -19.65 2.94
CA LYS A 65 15.56 -19.33 3.96
C LYS A 65 15.50 -17.85 4.35
N VAL A 66 15.80 -17.60 5.62
CA VAL A 66 16.05 -16.27 6.15
C VAL A 66 17.56 -16.03 6.18
N TYR A 67 18.00 -14.87 5.71
CA TYR A 67 19.39 -14.46 5.67
C TYR A 67 19.62 -13.19 6.49
N SER A 68 20.85 -12.99 6.92
CA SER A 68 21.28 -11.68 7.42
C SER A 68 21.21 -10.66 6.27
N VAL A 69 20.89 -9.41 6.60
CA VAL A 69 20.98 -8.31 5.63
C VAL A 69 22.38 -8.14 5.04
N ASN A 70 23.42 -8.59 5.75
CA ASN A 70 24.81 -8.54 5.28
C ASN A 70 25.07 -9.47 4.08
N ASP A 71 24.25 -10.50 3.91
CA ASP A 71 24.39 -11.50 2.84
C ASP A 71 23.52 -11.17 1.61
N ILE A 72 22.78 -10.04 1.63
CA ILE A 72 21.76 -9.73 0.61
C ILE A 72 22.32 -9.70 -0.81
N LEU A 73 23.55 -9.23 -0.99
CA LEU A 73 24.17 -9.12 -2.31
C LEU A 73 24.60 -10.46 -2.90
N THR A 74 24.69 -11.53 -2.11
CA THR A 74 24.98 -12.88 -2.60
C THR A 74 23.83 -13.43 -3.44
N MET A 75 22.60 -12.89 -3.29
CA MET A 75 21.40 -13.33 -3.97
C MET A 75 20.97 -12.40 -5.13
N LYS A 76 21.82 -11.45 -5.54
CA LYS A 76 21.47 -10.42 -6.52
C LYS A 76 20.99 -10.96 -7.88
N ASP A 77 21.49 -12.12 -8.30
CA ASP A 77 21.15 -12.75 -9.58
C ASP A 77 19.99 -13.76 -9.45
N GLU A 78 19.54 -14.03 -8.22
CA GLU A 78 18.45 -14.95 -7.92
C GLU A 78 17.11 -14.24 -7.64
N ILE A 79 17.12 -12.92 -7.53
CA ILE A 79 15.94 -12.10 -7.19
C ILE A 79 15.65 -11.15 -8.34
N ASP A 80 14.44 -11.21 -8.88
CA ASP A 80 13.97 -10.29 -9.93
C ASP A 80 13.50 -8.97 -9.36
N VAL A 81 12.81 -9.00 -8.20
CA VAL A 81 12.30 -7.82 -7.50
C VAL A 81 12.50 -7.97 -5.99
N MET A 82 13.11 -6.96 -5.36
CA MET A 82 13.25 -6.84 -3.92
C MET A 82 12.17 -5.93 -3.36
N ILE A 83 11.33 -6.43 -2.45
CA ILE A 83 10.31 -5.65 -1.74
C ILE A 83 10.90 -5.19 -0.42
N ILE A 84 10.99 -3.87 -0.21
CA ILE A 84 11.62 -3.27 0.96
C ILE A 84 10.52 -2.93 2.00
N CYS A 85 10.56 -3.63 3.14
CA CYS A 85 9.53 -3.56 4.18
C CYS A 85 10.02 -2.87 5.47
N GLY A 86 10.94 -1.93 5.33
CA GLY A 86 11.45 -1.11 6.43
C GLY A 86 10.48 -0.02 6.88
N GLY A 87 10.77 0.61 8.01
CA GLY A 87 10.00 1.78 8.49
C GLY A 87 10.15 2.99 7.55
N SER A 88 9.03 3.59 7.16
CA SER A 88 9.00 4.67 6.18
C SER A 88 9.85 5.88 6.58
N ALA A 89 9.75 6.34 7.83
CA ALA A 89 10.48 7.52 8.30
C ALA A 89 11.97 7.26 8.58
N THR A 90 12.36 6.03 8.88
CA THR A 90 13.69 5.72 9.44
C THR A 90 14.55 4.83 8.56
N ASP A 91 13.96 3.79 7.97
CA ASP A 91 14.69 2.76 7.24
C ASP A 91 14.69 3.00 5.72
N LEU A 92 13.52 3.23 5.12
CA LEU A 92 13.37 3.34 3.66
C LEU A 92 14.27 4.41 3.04
N PRO A 93 14.44 5.63 3.63
CA PRO A 93 15.31 6.65 3.05
C PRO A 93 16.77 6.24 2.86
N LYS A 94 17.20 5.22 3.57
CA LYS A 94 18.58 4.68 3.49
C LYS A 94 18.62 3.35 2.75
N GLN A 95 17.72 2.43 3.09
CA GLN A 95 17.73 1.07 2.57
C GLN A 95 17.36 1.00 1.09
N THR A 96 16.27 1.68 0.67
CA THR A 96 15.81 1.55 -0.72
C THR A 96 16.82 2.11 -1.73
N PRO A 97 17.41 3.33 -1.54
CA PRO A 97 18.44 3.82 -2.46
C PRO A 97 19.69 2.94 -2.52
N GLU A 98 20.08 2.31 -1.39
CA GLU A 98 21.21 1.39 -1.39
C GLU A 98 20.90 0.13 -2.18
N MET A 99 19.74 -0.46 -1.98
CA MET A 99 19.32 -1.69 -2.69
C MET A 99 19.05 -1.45 -4.17
N ALA A 100 18.56 -0.27 -4.54
CA ALA A 100 18.28 0.10 -5.93
C ALA A 100 19.50 0.10 -6.85
N LYS A 101 20.71 0.08 -6.29
CA LYS A 101 21.96 -0.07 -7.04
C LYS A 101 22.15 -1.51 -7.56
N TYR A 102 21.50 -2.49 -6.94
CA TYR A 102 21.74 -3.91 -7.18
C TYR A 102 20.52 -4.68 -7.60
N PHE A 103 19.33 -4.24 -7.17
CA PHE A 103 18.04 -4.90 -7.42
C PHE A 103 17.04 -3.94 -8.05
N ASN A 104 16.08 -4.48 -8.77
CA ASN A 104 14.82 -3.78 -8.98
C ASN A 104 14.09 -3.75 -7.63
N VAL A 105 13.62 -2.59 -7.18
CA VAL A 105 13.09 -2.42 -5.82
C VAL A 105 11.72 -1.78 -5.81
N ILE A 106 10.95 -2.10 -4.78
CA ILE A 106 9.68 -1.47 -4.49
C ILE A 106 9.53 -1.23 -2.99
N ASP A 107 8.92 -0.11 -2.61
CA ASP A 107 8.63 0.22 -1.23
C ASP A 107 7.30 0.94 -1.03
N SER A 108 6.91 1.10 0.24
CA SER A 108 5.70 1.81 0.67
C SER A 108 6.03 3.12 1.39
N PHE A 109 6.97 3.91 0.91
CA PHE A 109 7.33 5.19 1.51
C PHE A 109 6.15 6.14 1.54
N ASP A 110 5.74 6.58 2.75
CA ASP A 110 4.50 7.35 2.99
C ASP A 110 4.73 8.70 3.70
N THR A 111 5.97 9.14 3.85
CA THR A 111 6.24 10.49 4.39
C THR A 111 5.96 11.53 3.30
N HIS A 112 4.69 11.88 3.12
CA HIS A 112 4.16 12.67 1.99
C HIS A 112 5.00 13.91 1.65
N ALA A 113 5.37 14.72 2.65
CA ALA A 113 6.15 15.94 2.43
C ALA A 113 7.55 15.70 1.86
N LYS A 114 8.10 14.49 1.99
CA LYS A 114 9.45 14.10 1.54
C LYS A 114 9.45 13.28 0.26
N ILE A 115 8.28 12.94 -0.29
CA ILE A 115 8.20 12.13 -1.53
C ILE A 115 8.99 12.75 -2.69
N PRO A 116 8.90 14.06 -2.99
CA PRO A 116 9.65 14.63 -4.11
C PRO A 116 11.18 14.49 -3.97
N GLU A 117 11.71 14.72 -2.76
CA GLU A 117 13.13 14.56 -2.46
C GLU A 117 13.57 13.09 -2.57
N TYR A 118 12.79 12.20 -1.97
CA TYR A 118 13.02 10.77 -2.02
C TYR A 118 12.98 10.23 -3.46
N PHE A 119 12.04 10.68 -4.27
CA PHE A 119 11.91 10.34 -5.67
C PHE A 119 13.16 10.71 -6.49
N ALA A 120 13.73 11.90 -6.22
CA ALA A 120 14.96 12.32 -6.87
C ALA A 120 16.17 11.46 -6.47
N ALA A 121 16.28 11.12 -5.18
CA ALA A 121 17.35 10.24 -4.68
C ALA A 121 17.28 8.84 -5.31
N MET A 122 16.08 8.30 -5.46
CA MET A 122 15.85 7.00 -6.08
C MET A 122 16.22 6.94 -7.55
N ASP A 123 16.01 8.03 -8.32
CA ASP A 123 16.41 8.09 -9.72
C ASP A 123 17.91 7.89 -9.90
N ASN A 124 18.70 8.62 -9.11
CA ASN A 124 20.15 8.51 -9.15
C ASN A 124 20.65 7.10 -8.79
N ALA A 125 20.07 6.48 -7.77
CA ALA A 125 20.46 5.15 -7.32
C ALA A 125 20.12 4.08 -8.38
N SER A 126 18.90 4.09 -8.89
CA SER A 126 18.43 3.12 -9.88
C SER A 126 19.16 3.21 -11.21
N LYS A 127 19.39 4.43 -11.71
CA LYS A 127 20.17 4.64 -12.95
C LYS A 127 21.60 4.15 -12.85
N LYS A 128 22.27 4.39 -11.70
CA LYS A 128 23.62 3.87 -11.45
C LYS A 128 23.69 2.34 -11.48
N GLY A 129 22.66 1.66 -11.01
CA GLY A 129 22.57 0.19 -11.00
C GLY A 129 21.99 -0.40 -12.28
N ASN A 130 21.53 0.42 -13.24
CA ASN A 130 20.71 -0.01 -14.36
C ASN A 130 19.51 -0.86 -13.89
N LYS A 131 18.83 -0.38 -12.83
CA LYS A 131 17.71 -1.03 -12.15
C LYS A 131 16.48 -0.14 -12.18
N ILE A 132 15.37 -0.69 -11.73
CA ILE A 132 14.07 -0.02 -11.61
C ILE A 132 13.73 0.16 -10.15
N SER A 133 13.17 1.31 -9.79
CA SER A 133 12.51 1.50 -8.51
C SER A 133 11.08 2.02 -8.70
N ILE A 134 10.14 1.45 -7.96
CA ILE A 134 8.82 2.02 -7.75
C ILE A 134 8.69 2.37 -6.28
N ILE A 135 8.32 3.61 -5.98
CA ILE A 135 8.21 4.09 -4.61
C ILE A 135 6.77 4.43 -4.24
N SER A 136 6.53 4.50 -2.95
CA SER A 136 5.25 5.00 -2.40
C SER A 136 4.06 4.16 -2.85
N VAL A 137 4.21 2.84 -2.81
CA VAL A 137 3.16 1.89 -3.18
C VAL A 137 2.44 1.41 -1.92
N GLY A 138 1.15 1.66 -1.89
CA GLY A 138 0.26 1.24 -0.82
C GLY A 138 -1.18 1.60 -1.17
N TRP A 139 -1.99 1.85 -0.16
CA TRP A 139 -3.34 2.34 -0.39
C TRP A 139 -3.40 3.88 -0.44
N ASP A 140 -2.60 4.60 0.40
CA ASP A 140 -2.38 6.05 0.27
C ASP A 140 -1.04 6.45 0.95
N PRO A 141 -0.02 6.81 0.17
CA PRO A 141 0.00 6.93 -1.30
C PRO A 141 -0.08 5.58 -2.02
N GLY A 142 -0.49 5.61 -3.28
CA GLY A 142 -0.63 4.47 -4.15
C GLY A 142 -2.03 4.39 -4.77
N MET A 143 -2.90 3.52 -4.25
CA MET A 143 -4.24 3.30 -4.82
C MET A 143 -5.10 4.57 -4.77
N PHE A 144 -5.16 5.29 -3.65
CA PHE A 144 -5.88 6.55 -3.56
C PHE A 144 -5.26 7.65 -4.43
N SER A 145 -3.95 7.60 -4.66
CA SER A 145 -3.30 8.51 -5.62
C SER A 145 -3.82 8.30 -7.04
N LEU A 146 -3.98 7.05 -7.48
CA LEU A 146 -4.60 6.71 -8.76
C LEU A 146 -6.08 7.09 -8.80
N ASN A 147 -6.81 6.84 -7.73
CA ASN A 147 -8.24 7.20 -7.66
C ASN A 147 -8.44 8.72 -7.79
N ARG A 148 -7.58 9.52 -7.16
CA ARG A 148 -7.56 10.99 -7.36
C ARG A 148 -7.26 11.34 -8.81
N LEU A 149 -6.20 10.75 -9.38
CA LEU A 149 -5.82 11.00 -10.77
C LEU A 149 -6.96 10.70 -11.76
N TYR A 150 -7.59 9.53 -11.65
CA TYR A 150 -8.70 9.14 -12.54
C TYR A 150 -9.89 10.08 -12.38
N ALA A 151 -10.27 10.37 -11.15
CA ALA A 151 -11.41 11.25 -10.87
C ALA A 151 -11.18 12.67 -11.38
N GLU A 152 -10.00 13.24 -11.17
CA GLU A 152 -9.60 14.58 -11.64
C GLU A 152 -9.47 14.65 -13.17
N SER A 153 -9.01 13.58 -13.80
CA SER A 153 -8.89 13.52 -15.25
C SER A 153 -10.25 13.45 -15.96
N ILE A 154 -11.26 12.89 -15.29
CA ILE A 154 -12.62 12.76 -15.83
C ILE A 154 -13.46 13.99 -15.53
N LEU A 155 -13.46 14.45 -14.27
CA LEU A 155 -14.13 15.65 -13.82
C LEU A 155 -13.10 16.77 -13.64
N VAL A 156 -12.70 17.43 -14.72
CA VAL A 156 -11.65 18.45 -14.72
C VAL A 156 -12.03 19.65 -13.85
N GLN A 157 -13.29 20.09 -13.94
CA GLN A 157 -13.85 21.13 -13.08
C GLN A 157 -14.43 20.48 -11.82
N GLY A 158 -13.97 20.90 -10.64
CA GLY A 158 -14.46 20.37 -9.37
C GLY A 158 -13.40 20.25 -8.29
N SER A 159 -13.75 19.66 -7.18
CA SER A 159 -12.92 19.56 -5.97
C SER A 159 -12.75 18.10 -5.54
N THR A 160 -11.52 17.75 -5.12
CA THR A 160 -11.20 16.40 -4.62
C THR A 160 -10.98 16.43 -3.11
N TYR A 161 -11.61 15.51 -2.42
CA TYR A 161 -11.51 15.34 -0.98
C TYR A 161 -10.98 13.95 -0.66
N THR A 162 -10.08 13.88 0.32
CA THR A 162 -9.64 12.60 0.89
C THR A 162 -9.98 12.60 2.38
N PHE A 163 -10.69 11.56 2.80
CA PHE A 163 -11.01 11.28 4.19
C PHE A 163 -10.37 9.95 4.57
N TRP A 164 -9.53 9.96 5.62
CA TRP A 164 -8.85 8.76 6.12
C TRP A 164 -9.56 8.23 7.36
N GLY A 165 -9.73 6.93 7.44
CA GLY A 165 -10.27 6.27 8.63
C GLY A 165 -11.63 5.59 8.37
N LYS A 166 -12.27 5.05 9.42
CA LYS A 166 -11.67 4.91 10.75
C LYS A 166 -10.49 3.93 10.69
N GLY A 167 -9.31 4.37 11.17
CA GLY A 167 -8.14 3.50 11.07
C GLY A 167 -6.96 3.90 11.95
N VAL A 168 -6.13 2.87 12.25
CA VAL A 168 -4.95 3.01 13.11
C VAL A 168 -3.83 3.70 12.36
N SER A 169 -3.35 4.83 12.86
CA SER A 169 -2.12 5.47 12.40
C SER A 169 -0.94 5.00 13.25
N GLN A 170 -0.04 4.23 12.65
CA GLN A 170 1.14 3.71 13.35
C GLN A 170 2.10 4.84 13.73
N GLY A 171 2.36 5.78 12.81
CA GLY A 171 3.25 6.91 13.08
C GLY A 171 2.77 7.80 14.23
N HIS A 172 1.47 8.08 14.30
CA HIS A 172 0.88 8.84 15.41
C HIS A 172 0.91 8.04 16.72
N SER A 173 0.61 6.74 16.66
CA SER A 173 0.71 5.85 17.82
C SER A 173 2.15 5.79 18.36
N ASP A 174 3.14 5.73 17.48
CA ASP A 174 4.55 5.77 17.87
C ASP A 174 4.97 7.10 18.48
N ALA A 175 4.42 8.21 18.00
CA ALA A 175 4.67 9.53 18.59
C ALA A 175 4.15 9.61 20.03
N ILE A 176 2.95 9.08 20.30
CA ILE A 176 2.39 9.02 21.65
C ILE A 176 3.24 8.11 22.56
N ARG A 177 3.67 6.93 22.08
CA ARG A 177 4.51 5.99 22.86
C ARG A 177 5.86 6.55 23.30
N ARG A 178 6.33 7.65 22.70
CA ARG A 178 7.58 8.33 23.07
C ARG A 178 7.39 9.41 24.13
N ILE A 179 6.15 9.71 24.53
CA ILE A 179 5.87 10.65 25.61
C ILE A 179 6.23 9.98 26.94
N GLU A 180 6.92 10.72 27.81
CA GLU A 180 7.27 10.27 29.16
C GLU A 180 6.02 9.87 29.94
N GLY A 181 6.05 8.74 30.62
CA GLY A 181 4.92 8.18 31.37
C GLY A 181 3.92 7.40 30.53
N VAL A 182 4.16 7.21 29.22
CA VAL A 182 3.33 6.37 28.37
C VAL A 182 3.98 5.00 28.19
N LYS A 183 3.30 3.96 28.69
CA LYS A 183 3.72 2.55 28.51
C LYS A 183 3.35 2.01 27.13
N ASN A 184 2.16 2.32 26.63
CA ASN A 184 1.68 1.90 25.32
C ASN A 184 0.57 2.83 24.84
N ALA A 185 0.35 2.88 23.52
CA ALA A 185 -0.73 3.69 22.95
C ALA A 185 -1.12 3.23 21.55
N ILE A 186 -2.36 3.51 21.17
CA ILE A 186 -2.87 3.41 19.81
C ILE A 186 -3.69 4.64 19.47
N GLN A 187 -3.59 5.10 18.23
CA GLN A 187 -4.34 6.26 17.74
C GLN A 187 -5.14 5.87 16.50
N TYR A 188 -6.38 6.32 16.47
CA TYR A 188 -7.27 6.20 15.31
C TYR A 188 -7.52 7.56 14.67
N THR A 189 -7.37 7.62 13.35
CA THR A 189 -7.90 8.72 12.54
C THR A 189 -9.35 8.40 12.20
N VAL A 190 -10.24 9.33 12.43
CA VAL A 190 -11.69 9.16 12.24
C VAL A 190 -12.21 10.30 11.37
N PRO A 191 -12.82 10.01 10.20
CA PRO A 191 -13.45 11.06 9.40
C PRO A 191 -14.68 11.62 10.12
N ILE A 192 -14.92 12.91 9.94
CA ILE A 192 -16.13 13.58 10.44
C ILE A 192 -17.25 13.30 9.45
N GLU A 193 -18.27 12.56 9.88
CA GLU A 193 -19.34 12.07 9.01
C GLU A 193 -20.10 13.22 8.33
N ASP A 194 -20.41 14.30 9.06
CA ASP A 194 -21.09 15.46 8.49
C ASP A 194 -20.30 16.09 7.32
N ALA A 195 -18.96 16.12 7.41
CA ALA A 195 -18.12 16.63 6.35
C ALA A 195 -18.10 15.66 5.14
N VAL A 196 -18.09 14.36 5.40
CA VAL A 196 -18.19 13.32 4.34
C VAL A 196 -19.51 13.43 3.60
N GLU A 197 -20.64 13.50 4.33
CA GLU A 197 -21.97 13.62 3.73
C GLU A 197 -22.17 14.95 3.00
N GLN A 198 -21.62 16.04 3.50
CA GLN A 198 -21.63 17.33 2.81
C GLN A 198 -20.97 17.22 1.42
N VAL A 199 -19.82 16.56 1.32
CA VAL A 199 -19.13 16.34 0.04
C VAL A 199 -19.92 15.36 -0.84
N ARG A 200 -20.46 14.28 -0.28
CA ARG A 200 -21.30 13.32 -1.00
C ARG A 200 -22.54 13.93 -1.61
N SER A 201 -23.07 15.01 -1.02
CA SER A 201 -24.20 15.73 -1.59
C SER A 201 -23.87 16.49 -2.90
N GLY A 202 -22.60 16.48 -3.34
CA GLY A 202 -22.12 17.24 -4.48
C GLY A 202 -21.74 18.68 -4.16
N SER A 203 -21.66 19.03 -2.87
CA SER A 203 -21.14 20.32 -2.42
C SER A 203 -19.62 20.35 -2.49
N GLU A 204 -19.06 21.57 -2.64
CA GLU A 204 -17.62 21.79 -2.66
C GLU A 204 -17.18 22.70 -1.50
N PRO A 205 -17.30 22.22 -0.22
CA PRO A 205 -16.95 23.02 0.93
C PRO A 205 -15.44 23.22 1.06
N GLU A 206 -15.01 24.37 1.53
CA GLU A 206 -13.65 24.53 2.03
C GLU A 206 -13.55 23.93 3.43
N LEU A 207 -12.82 22.83 3.55
CA LEU A 207 -12.67 22.08 4.80
C LEU A 207 -11.23 22.14 5.30
N THR A 208 -11.07 22.64 6.52
CA THR A 208 -9.80 22.55 7.25
C THR A 208 -9.51 21.11 7.68
N THR A 209 -8.26 20.83 8.07
CA THR A 209 -7.85 19.53 8.61
C THR A 209 -8.74 19.11 9.79
N ARG A 210 -9.03 20.04 10.71
CA ARG A 210 -9.89 19.85 11.88
C ARG A 210 -11.34 19.50 11.51
N GLN A 211 -11.86 20.10 10.45
CA GLN A 211 -13.22 19.82 9.98
C GLN A 211 -13.35 18.49 9.24
N LYS A 212 -12.23 17.90 8.80
CA LYS A 212 -12.24 16.61 8.08
C LYS A 212 -12.06 15.40 8.99
N HIS A 213 -11.27 15.52 10.06
CA HIS A 213 -10.86 14.37 10.86
C HIS A 213 -10.76 14.67 12.34
N LEU A 214 -11.14 13.67 13.14
CA LEU A 214 -10.87 13.59 14.58
C LEU A 214 -9.68 12.66 14.84
N ARG A 215 -9.09 12.79 16.04
CA ARG A 215 -8.10 11.87 16.58
C ARG A 215 -8.63 11.22 17.85
N GLU A 216 -8.70 9.90 17.86
CA GLU A 216 -9.02 9.12 19.06
C GLU A 216 -7.76 8.41 19.53
N CYS A 217 -7.30 8.71 20.75
CA CYS A 217 -6.10 8.14 21.34
C CYS A 217 -6.48 7.29 22.54
N TYR A 218 -6.03 6.04 22.54
CA TYR A 218 -6.16 5.11 23.68
C TYR A 218 -4.75 4.90 24.23
N VAL A 219 -4.56 5.26 25.50
CA VAL A 219 -3.24 5.38 26.12
C VAL A 219 -3.17 4.54 27.37
N VAL A 220 -2.16 3.68 27.47
CA VAL A 220 -1.81 2.96 28.69
C VAL A 220 -0.73 3.76 29.41
N PRO A 221 -1.01 4.39 30.54
CA PRO A 221 -0.02 5.12 31.30
C PRO A 221 0.88 4.19 32.09
N GLU A 222 2.09 4.63 32.40
CA GLU A 222 2.92 3.99 33.42
C GLU A 222 2.31 4.20 34.83
N GLU A 223 2.70 3.36 35.78
CA GLU A 223 2.21 3.50 37.15
C GLU A 223 2.67 4.84 37.76
N GLY A 224 1.72 5.59 38.31
CA GLY A 224 2.00 6.92 38.89
C GLY A 224 2.19 8.05 37.89
N ALA A 225 2.05 7.82 36.59
CA ALA A 225 2.20 8.85 35.57
C ALA A 225 1.14 9.97 35.68
N ASP A 226 1.54 11.20 35.41
CA ASP A 226 0.64 12.36 35.32
C ASP A 226 -0.19 12.31 34.03
N LYS A 227 -1.41 11.79 34.13
CA LYS A 227 -2.35 11.69 33.01
C LYS A 227 -2.68 13.04 32.37
N ALA A 228 -2.75 14.11 33.16
CA ALA A 228 -3.07 15.45 32.64
C ALA A 228 -1.92 16.01 31.82
N ALA A 229 -0.68 15.79 32.26
CA ALA A 229 0.50 16.16 31.50
C ALA A 229 0.62 15.37 30.19
N ILE A 230 0.35 14.06 30.21
CA ILE A 230 0.33 13.20 29.00
C ILE A 230 -0.75 13.70 28.02
N GLU A 231 -1.98 13.93 28.48
CA GLU A 231 -3.06 14.43 27.62
C GLU A 231 -2.72 15.76 26.98
N THR A 232 -2.16 16.69 27.75
CA THR A 232 -1.69 17.99 27.25
C THR A 232 -0.60 17.82 26.20
N ALA A 233 0.40 16.98 26.46
CA ALA A 233 1.49 16.73 25.54
C ALA A 233 0.99 16.14 24.21
N ILE A 234 0.00 15.25 24.25
CA ILE A 234 -0.62 14.70 23.04
C ILE A 234 -1.32 15.83 22.28
N LYS A 235 -2.29 16.50 22.91
CA LYS A 235 -3.16 17.48 22.24
C LYS A 235 -2.41 18.68 21.64
N THR A 236 -1.26 19.03 22.20
CA THR A 236 -0.43 20.17 21.75
C THR A 236 0.71 19.75 20.83
N MET A 237 0.90 18.47 20.55
CA MET A 237 2.01 17.97 19.74
C MET A 237 1.93 18.49 18.30
N PRO A 238 2.92 19.27 17.84
CA PRO A 238 2.95 19.83 16.49
C PRO A 238 3.04 18.73 15.42
N ASN A 239 2.44 18.97 14.28
CA ASN A 239 2.43 18.09 13.09
C ASN A 239 1.68 16.75 13.27
N TYR A 240 1.19 16.44 14.46
CA TYR A 240 0.47 15.20 14.76
C TYR A 240 -0.96 15.44 15.26
N PHE A 241 -1.13 16.31 16.28
CA PHE A 241 -2.40 16.44 16.99
C PHE A 241 -2.91 17.89 17.14
N SER A 242 -2.02 18.89 17.14
CA SER A 242 -2.39 20.30 17.41
C SER A 242 -3.42 20.85 16.43
N ASP A 243 -3.48 20.34 15.21
CA ASP A 243 -4.40 20.78 14.16
C ASP A 243 -5.72 19.99 14.12
N TYR A 244 -5.95 19.12 15.11
CA TYR A 244 -7.13 18.25 15.18
C TYR A 244 -7.87 18.35 16.49
N ASP A 245 -9.14 18.01 16.48
CA ASP A 245 -9.87 17.69 17.70
C ASP A 245 -9.47 16.28 18.14
N THR A 246 -8.83 16.23 19.33
CA THR A 246 -8.21 15.01 19.84
C THR A 246 -8.83 14.61 21.17
N THR A 247 -9.32 13.37 21.24
CA THR A 247 -9.73 12.73 22.50
C THR A 247 -8.64 11.78 22.99
N VAL A 248 -8.41 11.79 24.29
CA VAL A 248 -7.45 10.89 24.96
C VAL A 248 -8.19 10.08 26.02
N THR A 249 -8.19 8.76 25.84
CA THR A 249 -8.81 7.83 26.77
C THR A 249 -7.72 6.96 27.39
N PHE A 250 -7.60 6.99 28.72
CA PHE A 250 -6.66 6.14 29.44
C PHE A 250 -7.29 4.80 29.70
N ILE A 251 -6.60 3.73 29.30
CA ILE A 251 -7.05 2.33 29.39
C ILE A 251 -5.97 1.45 30.00
N THR A 252 -6.29 0.20 30.29
CA THR A 252 -5.33 -0.83 30.74
C THR A 252 -4.65 -1.51 29.54
N GLU A 253 -3.55 -2.22 29.80
CA GLU A 253 -2.87 -3.04 28.78
C GLU A 253 -3.75 -4.19 28.29
N GLU A 254 -4.59 -4.75 29.17
CA GLU A 254 -5.55 -5.80 28.88
C GLU A 254 -6.64 -5.30 27.92
N GLU A 255 -7.19 -4.12 28.20
CA GLU A 255 -8.18 -3.46 27.31
C GLU A 255 -7.57 -3.12 25.95
N LEU A 256 -6.33 -2.61 25.92
CA LEU A 256 -5.63 -2.35 24.66
C LEU A 256 -5.49 -3.62 23.82
N LYS A 257 -5.07 -4.74 24.45
CA LYS A 257 -4.92 -6.02 23.75
C LYS A 257 -6.25 -6.61 23.31
N ALA A 258 -7.28 -6.50 24.13
CA ALA A 258 -8.60 -7.08 23.85
C ALA A 258 -9.31 -6.33 22.69
N HIS A 259 -9.23 -5.02 22.66
CA HIS A 259 -10.07 -4.20 21.78
C HIS A 259 -9.31 -3.46 20.67
N HIS A 260 -7.97 -3.31 20.78
CA HIS A 260 -7.18 -2.49 19.89
C HIS A 260 -5.96 -3.21 19.28
N SER A 261 -5.95 -4.55 19.28
CA SER A 261 -4.85 -5.36 18.72
C SER A 261 -4.82 -5.43 17.20
N LYS A 262 -5.93 -5.11 16.54
CA LYS A 262 -6.04 -5.11 15.07
C LYS A 262 -5.54 -3.79 14.48
N MET A 263 -5.21 -3.80 13.20
CA MET A 263 -4.75 -2.61 12.45
C MET A 263 -5.69 -2.28 11.29
N PRO A 264 -7.00 -2.02 11.57
CA PRO A 264 -7.93 -1.61 10.53
C PRO A 264 -7.56 -0.22 10.00
N HIS A 265 -7.89 0.02 8.75
CA HIS A 265 -7.81 1.35 8.14
C HIS A 265 -8.77 1.47 6.97
N GLY A 266 -8.67 2.57 6.22
CA GLY A 266 -9.45 2.83 5.03
C GLY A 266 -9.75 4.31 4.87
N GLY A 267 -10.80 4.60 4.11
CA GLY A 267 -11.23 5.96 3.87
C GLY A 267 -11.95 6.13 2.55
N PHE A 268 -12.03 7.38 2.12
CA PHE A 268 -12.72 7.78 0.90
C PHE A 268 -11.88 8.76 0.09
N VAL A 269 -11.91 8.61 -1.24
CA VAL A 269 -11.58 9.68 -2.19
C VAL A 269 -12.87 10.05 -2.87
N ILE A 270 -13.30 11.30 -2.71
CA ILE A 270 -14.54 11.82 -3.28
C ILE A 270 -14.18 13.00 -4.16
N ARG A 271 -14.61 12.94 -5.41
CA ARG A 271 -14.51 14.03 -6.38
C ARG A 271 -15.90 14.53 -6.71
N THR A 272 -16.16 15.78 -6.44
CA THR A 272 -17.33 16.50 -6.93
C THR A 272 -16.94 17.35 -8.11
N GLY A 273 -17.84 17.56 -9.06
CA GLY A 273 -17.54 18.38 -10.21
C GLY A 273 -18.70 18.48 -11.19
N GLU A 274 -18.50 19.24 -12.23
CA GLU A 274 -19.51 19.53 -13.25
C GLU A 274 -19.02 19.12 -14.64
N THR A 275 -19.97 18.78 -15.50
CA THR A 275 -19.71 18.54 -16.94
C THR A 275 -20.73 19.26 -17.80
N GLY A 276 -20.37 19.44 -19.09
CA GLY A 276 -21.23 20.10 -20.07
C GLY A 276 -21.31 21.61 -19.87
N CYS A 277 -22.22 22.23 -20.63
CA CYS A 277 -22.40 23.69 -20.62
C CYS A 277 -23.52 24.13 -19.66
N GLU A 278 -24.31 23.19 -19.14
CA GLU A 278 -25.47 23.43 -18.29
C GLU A 278 -25.17 23.18 -16.80
N GLY A 279 -23.91 22.84 -16.44
CA GLY A 279 -23.51 22.61 -15.05
C GLY A 279 -24.10 21.33 -14.46
N ASN A 280 -24.08 20.22 -15.20
CA ASN A 280 -24.53 18.93 -14.69
C ASN A 280 -23.56 18.43 -13.62
N LYS A 281 -24.05 18.26 -12.39
CA LYS A 281 -23.24 17.87 -11.22
C LYS A 281 -23.02 16.37 -11.15
N HIS A 282 -21.82 16.00 -10.78
CA HIS A 282 -21.41 14.59 -10.62
C HIS A 282 -20.59 14.41 -9.35
N VAL A 283 -20.70 13.22 -8.80
CA VAL A 283 -19.86 12.77 -7.67
C VAL A 283 -19.24 11.43 -8.04
N ILE A 284 -17.91 11.33 -7.93
CA ILE A 284 -17.17 10.06 -8.02
C ILE A 284 -16.66 9.75 -6.62
N GLU A 285 -16.99 8.58 -6.08
CA GLU A 285 -16.50 8.13 -4.79
C GLU A 285 -15.77 6.80 -4.91
N TYR A 286 -14.57 6.74 -4.34
CA TYR A 286 -13.83 5.52 -4.08
C TYR A 286 -13.75 5.28 -2.58
N SER A 287 -14.23 4.14 -2.14
CA SER A 287 -14.25 3.73 -0.74
C SER A 287 -13.33 2.55 -0.50
N LEU A 288 -12.59 2.58 0.58
CA LEU A 288 -11.69 1.51 0.99
C LEU A 288 -11.91 1.18 2.47
N LYS A 289 -12.07 -0.12 2.76
CA LYS A 289 -12.16 -0.64 4.12
C LYS A 289 -11.20 -1.81 4.28
N LEU A 290 -10.26 -1.67 5.19
CA LEU A 290 -9.19 -2.63 5.44
C LEU A 290 -9.32 -3.20 6.84
N ASP A 291 -9.33 -4.52 6.98
CA ASP A 291 -9.21 -5.19 8.28
C ASP A 291 -7.75 -5.23 8.75
N SER A 292 -6.80 -5.22 7.80
CA SER A 292 -5.36 -5.23 8.07
C SER A 292 -4.64 -4.33 7.06
N ASN A 293 -4.19 -3.17 7.51
CA ASN A 293 -3.40 -2.24 6.69
C ASN A 293 -2.09 -2.88 6.15
N PRO A 294 -1.26 -3.56 6.97
CA PRO A 294 -0.01 -4.11 6.46
C PRO A 294 -0.21 -5.24 5.44
N GLU A 295 -1.23 -6.06 5.57
CA GLU A 295 -1.51 -7.13 4.60
C GLU A 295 -2.01 -6.57 3.27
N PHE A 296 -2.89 -5.57 3.31
CA PHE A 296 -3.34 -4.90 2.09
C PHE A 296 -2.18 -4.18 1.37
N THR A 297 -1.35 -3.45 2.12
CA THR A 297 -0.16 -2.80 1.57
C THR A 297 0.80 -3.83 0.97
N GLY A 298 0.98 -4.97 1.63
CA GLY A 298 1.75 -6.10 1.11
C GLY A 298 1.22 -6.60 -0.23
N SER A 299 -0.10 -6.75 -0.35
CA SER A 299 -0.76 -7.16 -1.60
C SER A 299 -0.58 -6.12 -2.71
N ALA A 300 -0.66 -4.83 -2.39
CA ALA A 300 -0.38 -3.76 -3.35
C ALA A 300 1.08 -3.81 -3.84
N LEU A 301 2.04 -3.95 -2.93
CA LEU A 301 3.46 -4.09 -3.29
C LEU A 301 3.71 -5.28 -4.22
N VAL A 302 3.10 -6.43 -3.95
CA VAL A 302 3.23 -7.63 -4.77
C VAL A 302 2.62 -7.42 -6.16
N ALA A 303 1.46 -6.80 -6.27
CA ALA A 303 0.87 -6.48 -7.56
C ALA A 303 1.79 -5.57 -8.41
N TYR A 304 2.37 -4.53 -7.79
CA TYR A 304 3.29 -3.63 -8.48
C TYR A 304 4.69 -4.24 -8.71
N ALA A 305 5.10 -5.24 -7.95
CA ALA A 305 6.32 -6.02 -8.25
C ALA A 305 6.21 -6.72 -9.62
N ARG A 306 5.00 -7.18 -10.02
CA ARG A 306 4.73 -7.67 -11.37
C ARG A 306 4.94 -6.56 -12.40
N GLY A 307 4.48 -5.33 -12.14
CA GLY A 307 4.71 -4.17 -12.99
C GLY A 307 6.21 -3.85 -13.16
N ILE A 308 7.01 -3.96 -12.10
CA ILE A 308 8.49 -3.83 -12.18
C ILE A 308 9.09 -4.88 -13.10
N TYR A 309 8.68 -6.14 -12.93
CA TYR A 309 9.17 -7.23 -13.77
C TYR A 309 8.85 -6.98 -15.25
N CYS A 310 7.65 -6.50 -15.54
CA CYS A 310 7.25 -6.10 -16.88
C CYS A 310 8.10 -4.95 -17.42
N LEU A 311 8.31 -3.89 -16.64
CA LEU A 311 9.20 -2.79 -17.02
C LEU A 311 10.62 -3.26 -17.32
N ALA A 312 11.18 -4.15 -16.50
CA ALA A 312 12.52 -4.68 -16.70
C ALA A 312 12.63 -5.46 -18.02
N LYS A 313 11.61 -6.27 -18.35
CA LYS A 313 11.56 -7.00 -19.65
C LYS A 313 11.46 -6.07 -20.87
N HIS A 314 10.94 -4.85 -20.68
CA HIS A 314 10.88 -3.81 -21.72
C HIS A 314 12.09 -2.86 -21.71
N GLY A 315 13.13 -3.17 -20.92
CA GLY A 315 14.36 -2.36 -20.88
C GLY A 315 14.22 -1.06 -20.07
N GLY A 316 13.22 -0.97 -19.17
CA GLY A 316 13.05 0.18 -18.29
C GLY A 316 14.20 0.31 -17.29
N THR A 317 14.54 1.54 -16.93
CA THR A 317 15.52 1.88 -15.88
C THR A 317 15.14 3.17 -15.18
N GLY A 318 15.64 3.36 -13.96
CA GLY A 318 15.36 4.58 -13.19
C GLY A 318 14.16 4.42 -12.25
N ARG A 319 13.59 5.55 -11.85
CA ARG A 319 12.49 5.61 -10.90
C ARG A 319 11.13 5.70 -11.57
N TYR A 320 10.14 5.13 -10.91
CA TYR A 320 8.75 5.14 -11.31
C TYR A 320 7.85 5.30 -10.08
N THR A 321 6.60 5.60 -10.33
CA THR A 321 5.50 5.61 -9.35
C THR A 321 4.35 4.73 -9.84
N VAL A 322 3.28 4.64 -9.06
CA VAL A 322 2.05 3.94 -9.47
C VAL A 322 1.44 4.53 -10.76
N PHE A 323 1.73 5.79 -11.08
CA PHE A 323 1.20 6.46 -12.27
C PHE A 323 1.82 5.99 -13.59
N ASP A 324 3.02 5.40 -13.51
CA ASP A 324 3.81 5.03 -14.68
C ASP A 324 3.56 3.58 -15.13
N ILE A 325 2.80 2.80 -14.34
CA ILE A 325 2.57 1.39 -14.60
C ILE A 325 1.23 1.19 -15.31
N PRO A 326 1.21 0.62 -16.51
CA PRO A 326 -0.04 0.24 -17.15
C PRO A 326 -0.88 -0.68 -16.27
N PRO A 327 -2.18 -0.41 -16.06
CA PRO A 327 -3.03 -1.22 -15.18
C PRO A 327 -3.02 -2.73 -15.49
N ALA A 328 -2.91 -3.10 -16.76
CA ALA A 328 -2.82 -4.51 -17.15
C ALA A 328 -1.56 -5.21 -16.64
N TRP A 329 -0.48 -4.48 -16.33
CA TRP A 329 0.78 -5.06 -15.89
C TRP A 329 0.80 -5.46 -14.40
N ILE A 330 -0.17 -5.00 -13.63
CA ILE A 330 -0.32 -5.39 -12.22
C ILE A 330 -1.29 -6.57 -12.06
N SER A 331 -1.98 -6.97 -13.13
CA SER A 331 -2.97 -8.05 -13.12
C SER A 331 -2.30 -9.43 -13.26
N THR A 332 -2.92 -10.44 -12.65
CA THR A 332 -2.61 -11.86 -12.90
C THR A 332 -3.30 -12.40 -14.16
N HIS A 333 -4.21 -11.63 -14.74
CA HIS A 333 -4.95 -12.00 -15.94
C HIS A 333 -4.20 -11.61 -17.21
N SER A 334 -4.31 -12.45 -18.26
CA SER A 334 -3.85 -12.10 -19.61
C SER A 334 -4.67 -10.98 -20.24
N ALA A 335 -4.20 -10.41 -21.35
CA ALA A 335 -4.97 -9.39 -22.08
C ALA A 335 -6.34 -9.90 -22.53
N GLU A 336 -6.39 -11.16 -23.00
CA GLU A 336 -7.62 -11.81 -23.42
C GLU A 336 -8.58 -12.01 -22.23
N GLU A 337 -8.06 -12.47 -21.09
CA GLU A 337 -8.85 -12.60 -19.86
C GLU A 337 -9.38 -11.23 -19.39
N LEU A 338 -8.55 -10.18 -19.44
CA LEU A 338 -9.00 -8.82 -19.08
C LEU A 338 -10.11 -8.30 -20.00
N LEU A 339 -10.04 -8.58 -21.31
CA LEU A 339 -11.11 -8.23 -22.23
C LEU A 339 -12.44 -8.91 -21.84
N VAL A 340 -12.38 -10.19 -21.48
CA VAL A 340 -13.58 -10.95 -21.12
C VAL A 340 -14.08 -10.57 -19.73
N HIS A 341 -13.21 -10.51 -18.71
CA HIS A 341 -13.62 -10.31 -17.32
C HIS A 341 -13.90 -8.86 -16.95
N SER A 342 -13.20 -7.92 -17.57
CA SER A 342 -13.27 -6.52 -17.16
C SER A 342 -14.07 -5.62 -18.12
N LEU A 343 -14.22 -6.01 -19.39
CA LEU A 343 -14.96 -5.22 -20.38
C LEU A 343 -16.32 -5.83 -20.77
N GLN A 344 -16.52 -7.13 -20.52
CA GLN A 344 -17.83 -7.76 -20.74
C GLN A 344 -18.59 -7.87 -19.41
N SER A 345 -19.90 -7.61 -19.45
CA SER A 345 -20.74 -7.84 -18.26
C SER A 345 -20.83 -9.34 -17.94
N TYR A 346 -20.83 -9.69 -16.67
CA TYR A 346 -20.90 -11.08 -16.16
C TYR A 346 -22.08 -11.90 -16.74
N THR A 347 -23.14 -11.24 -17.20
CA THR A 347 -24.34 -11.86 -17.80
C THR A 347 -24.03 -12.46 -19.18
N ILE A 348 -23.09 -11.87 -19.94
CA ILE A 348 -22.71 -12.34 -21.27
C ILE A 348 -21.82 -13.58 -21.17
N LEU A 349 -20.93 -13.65 -20.18
CA LEU A 349 -20.06 -14.79 -19.92
C LEU A 349 -20.84 -16.08 -19.68
N LYS A 350 -21.93 -16.04 -18.90
CA LYS A 350 -22.82 -17.20 -18.72
C LYS A 350 -23.47 -17.69 -20.01
N ARG A 351 -23.78 -16.79 -20.94
CA ARG A 351 -24.38 -17.16 -22.24
C ARG A 351 -23.34 -17.75 -23.18
N ILE A 352 -22.14 -17.15 -23.26
CA ILE A 352 -21.08 -17.66 -24.14
C ILE A 352 -20.62 -19.06 -23.73
N THR A 353 -20.50 -19.32 -22.41
CA THR A 353 -20.12 -20.64 -21.90
C THR A 353 -21.21 -21.70 -22.03
N SER A 354 -22.50 -21.31 -22.09
CA SER A 354 -23.61 -22.24 -22.36
C SER A 354 -23.73 -22.61 -23.84
N ASP A 355 -23.37 -21.70 -24.75
CA ASP A 355 -23.57 -21.87 -26.20
C ASP A 355 -22.31 -22.42 -26.92
N HIS A 356 -21.14 -22.48 -26.25
CA HIS A 356 -19.89 -23.03 -26.78
C HIS A 356 -19.25 -24.04 -25.82
N PRO A 357 -19.58 -25.33 -25.94
CA PRO A 357 -19.07 -26.38 -25.05
C PRO A 357 -17.53 -26.56 -25.06
N PHE A 358 -16.83 -26.01 -26.04
CA PHE A 358 -15.35 -26.04 -26.11
C PHE A 358 -14.66 -25.02 -25.19
N LEU A 359 -15.35 -24.00 -24.67
CA LEU A 359 -14.81 -23.06 -23.69
C LEU A 359 -14.84 -23.60 -22.26
N ASN A 360 -15.64 -24.61 -21.97
CA ASN A 360 -15.74 -25.24 -20.64
C ASN A 360 -14.56 -26.13 -20.26
N LEU A 361 -13.60 -26.41 -21.16
CA LEU A 361 -12.44 -27.26 -20.89
C LEU A 361 -11.22 -26.48 -20.33
N GLN A 362 -11.28 -25.15 -20.25
CA GLN A 362 -10.16 -24.34 -19.76
C GLN A 362 -10.37 -23.78 -18.32
N TYR A 363 -11.52 -24.06 -17.69
CA TYR A 363 -11.86 -23.53 -16.35
C TYR A 363 -12.12 -24.64 -15.31
N ARG A 364 -11.35 -25.75 -15.38
CA ARG A 364 -11.26 -26.73 -14.28
C ARG A 364 -9.84 -26.83 -13.75
#